data_9971f1a8f85d4636a1ea85f795613ff9
#
_entry.id   9971f1a8f85d4636a1ea85f795613ff9
#
_cell.length_a   1.000
_cell.length_b   1.000
_cell.length_c   1.000
_cell.angle_alpha   90.00
_cell.angle_beta   90.00
_cell.angle_gamma   90.00
#
_symmetry.space_group_name_H-M   'P 1'
#
loop_
_entity.id
_entity.type
_entity.pdbx_description
1 polymer ?
#
loop_
_entity_poly.entity_id
_entity_poly.type
_entity_poly.pdbx_seq_one_letter_code
_entity_poly.pdbx_strand_id
1 'polypeptide(L)'
;MNYSPGYKSRSFVTTEQIKNMENLGIPPDIYNDPKLLAATLLDIWSQSSTTVTRTGACAVCRSKEGLYHAHLALYSGNTTTLGNVAKLFGDAHTEPQLGGKKALSDYIEKKPPYDEKGEDVLYVTGLENIKDYSGNRSDLENIKALLDEGYTPDE
;
A
#
# COMPACT_ATOMS: atom_id res chain seq x y z
N MET A 1 4.34 -12.17 -8.71
CA MET A 1 3.26 -12.09 -9.72
C MET A 1 2.94 -10.64 -10.01
N ASN A 2 2.81 -10.30 -11.29
CA ASN A 2 2.41 -8.95 -11.68
C ASN A 2 0.90 -8.90 -11.89
N TYR A 3 0.29 -7.89 -11.30
CA TYR A 3 -1.15 -7.66 -11.44
C TYR A 3 -1.39 -6.65 -12.55
N SER A 4 -2.52 -6.81 -13.26
CA SER A 4 -2.88 -5.87 -14.31
C SER A 4 -3.26 -4.52 -13.71
N PRO A 5 -3.02 -3.40 -14.42
CA PRO A 5 -3.46 -2.08 -13.94
C PRO A 5 -4.96 -1.98 -13.71
N GLY A 6 -5.75 -2.80 -14.40
CA GLY A 6 -7.20 -2.83 -14.24
C GLY A 6 -7.70 -3.69 -13.08
N TYR A 7 -6.81 -4.35 -12.34
CA TYR A 7 -7.21 -5.16 -11.19
C TYR A 7 -7.91 -4.28 -10.16
N LYS A 8 -9.09 -4.69 -9.71
CA LYS A 8 -9.92 -3.92 -8.78
C LYS A 8 -9.84 -4.48 -7.38
N SER A 9 -9.71 -3.59 -6.41
CA SER A 9 -9.74 -3.95 -4.99
C SER A 9 -10.15 -2.73 -4.16
N ARG A 10 -10.40 -2.96 -2.89
CA ARG A 10 -10.58 -1.92 -1.89
C ARG A 10 -9.36 -1.78 -1.00
N SER A 11 -8.39 -2.68 -1.14
CA SER A 11 -7.21 -2.72 -0.27
C SER A 11 -5.97 -2.97 -1.10
N PHE A 12 -4.95 -2.13 -0.90
CA PHE A 12 -3.70 -2.19 -1.64
C PHE A 12 -2.50 -2.04 -0.72
N VAL A 13 -1.36 -2.55 -1.17
CA VAL A 13 -0.07 -2.32 -0.54
C VAL A 13 0.82 -1.63 -1.58
N THR A 14 1.40 -0.51 -1.22
CA THR A 14 2.23 0.29 -2.12
C THR A 14 3.61 0.49 -1.51
N THR A 15 4.65 0.33 -2.34
CA THR A 15 6.02 0.63 -1.96
C THR A 15 6.44 1.92 -2.67
N GLU A 16 6.69 2.96 -1.88
CA GLU A 16 7.04 4.28 -2.38
C GLU A 16 8.54 4.50 -2.26
N GLN A 17 9.22 4.70 -3.39
CA GLN A 17 10.64 4.99 -3.44
C GLN A 17 10.87 6.47 -3.71
N ILE A 18 12.11 6.95 -3.51
CA ILE A 18 12.44 8.36 -3.71
C ILE A 18 12.07 8.82 -5.14
N LYS A 19 12.32 8.00 -6.15
CA LYS A 19 11.95 8.34 -7.53
C LYS A 19 10.45 8.61 -7.69
N ASN A 20 9.62 7.86 -6.95
CA ASN A 20 8.16 8.07 -6.96
C ASN A 20 7.80 9.37 -6.28
N MET A 21 8.45 9.67 -5.16
CA MET A 21 8.27 10.94 -4.44
C MET A 21 8.65 12.13 -5.31
N GLU A 22 9.74 12.01 -6.06
CA GLU A 22 10.17 13.03 -7.01
C GLU A 22 9.15 13.22 -8.12
N ASN A 23 8.56 12.13 -8.64
CA ASN A 23 7.49 12.21 -9.64
C ASN A 23 6.27 12.98 -9.12
N LEU A 24 6.03 12.96 -7.83
CA LEU A 24 4.92 13.69 -7.20
C LEU A 24 5.30 15.13 -6.86
N GLY A 25 6.54 15.53 -7.05
CA GLY A 25 7.01 16.87 -6.69
C GLY A 25 7.21 17.07 -5.20
N ILE A 26 7.36 15.99 -4.43
CA ILE A 26 7.62 16.09 -2.99
C ILE A 26 9.08 16.51 -2.80
N PRO A 27 9.36 17.66 -2.13
CA PRO A 27 10.73 18.12 -1.97
C PRO A 27 11.51 17.31 -0.92
N PRO A 28 12.86 17.31 -1.00
CA PRO A 28 13.69 16.54 -0.08
C PRO A 28 13.50 16.87 1.39
N ASP A 29 13.20 18.11 1.75
CA ASP A 29 12.96 18.48 3.14
C ASP A 29 11.71 17.85 3.71
N ILE A 30 10.75 17.45 2.86
CA ILE A 30 9.58 16.69 3.26
C ILE A 30 9.89 15.19 3.24
N TYR A 31 10.38 14.65 2.11
CA TYR A 31 10.52 13.20 2.03
C TYR A 31 11.65 12.64 2.91
N ASN A 32 12.62 13.46 3.30
CA ASN A 32 13.66 13.03 4.25
C ASN A 32 13.25 13.12 5.72
N ASP A 33 12.07 13.67 6.00
CA ASP A 33 11.47 13.66 7.34
C ASP A 33 10.43 12.55 7.40
N PRO A 34 10.71 11.43 8.11
CA PRO A 34 9.80 10.28 8.08
C PRO A 34 8.37 10.61 8.48
N LYS A 35 8.18 11.45 9.48
CA LYS A 35 6.85 11.84 9.95
C LYS A 35 6.11 12.68 8.91
N LEU A 36 6.79 13.67 8.33
CA LEU A 36 6.20 14.52 7.29
C LEU A 36 5.91 13.71 6.03
N LEU A 37 6.80 12.81 5.65
CA LEU A 37 6.57 11.96 4.50
C LEU A 37 5.33 11.10 4.70
N ALA A 38 5.21 10.43 5.84
CA ALA A 38 4.05 9.58 6.12
C ALA A 38 2.75 10.40 6.06
N ALA A 39 2.73 11.58 6.69
CA ALA A 39 1.56 12.44 6.67
C ALA A 39 1.21 12.89 5.24
N THR A 40 2.22 13.25 4.45
CA THR A 40 2.01 13.70 3.07
C THR A 40 1.43 12.58 2.20
N LEU A 41 1.98 11.37 2.29
CA LEU A 41 1.51 10.24 1.50
C LEU A 41 0.09 9.84 1.89
N LEU A 42 -0.21 9.79 3.18
CA LEU A 42 -1.57 9.47 3.64
C LEU A 42 -2.58 10.55 3.27
N ASP A 43 -2.15 11.82 3.24
CA ASP A 43 -2.97 12.93 2.77
C ASP A 43 -3.30 12.79 1.27
N ILE A 44 -2.32 12.47 0.45
CA ILE A 44 -2.55 12.21 -0.98
C ILE A 44 -3.65 11.16 -1.15
N TRP A 45 -3.59 10.09 -0.36
CA TRP A 45 -4.57 9.03 -0.42
C TRP A 45 -5.95 9.49 0.08
N SER A 46 -6.02 10.10 1.25
CA SER A 46 -7.30 10.49 1.84
C SER A 46 -8.00 11.56 1.03
N GLN A 47 -7.26 12.43 0.37
CA GLN A 47 -7.82 13.52 -0.44
C GLN A 47 -8.04 13.14 -1.90
N SER A 48 -7.70 11.92 -2.30
CA SER A 48 -7.85 11.48 -3.68
C SER A 48 -9.30 11.22 -4.08
N SER A 49 -10.23 11.23 -3.13
CA SER A 49 -11.65 11.14 -3.40
C SER A 49 -12.42 12.07 -2.47
N THR A 50 -13.43 12.76 -3.00
CA THR A 50 -14.31 13.63 -2.22
C THR A 50 -15.58 12.93 -1.78
N THR A 51 -15.87 11.76 -2.34
CA THR A 51 -17.12 11.03 -2.11
C THR A 51 -16.94 9.73 -1.36
N VAL A 52 -15.71 9.23 -1.28
CA VAL A 52 -15.40 7.93 -0.68
C VAL A 52 -14.32 8.11 0.37
N THR A 53 -14.49 7.47 1.53
CA THR A 53 -13.50 7.49 2.58
C THR A 53 -12.32 6.62 2.21
N ARG A 54 -11.11 7.18 2.30
CA ARG A 54 -9.86 6.49 2.06
C ARG A 54 -8.92 6.67 3.25
N THR A 55 -8.54 5.56 3.84
CA THR A 55 -7.68 5.53 5.03
C THR A 55 -6.50 4.60 4.77
N GLY A 56 -5.51 4.66 5.64
CA GLY A 56 -4.38 3.78 5.49
C GLY A 56 -3.38 3.86 6.62
N ALA A 57 -2.31 3.09 6.46
CA ALA A 57 -1.16 3.08 7.34
C ALA A 57 0.10 3.27 6.51
N CYS A 58 1.11 3.86 7.12
CA CYS A 58 2.38 4.11 6.45
C CYS A 58 3.54 3.80 7.40
N ALA A 59 4.54 3.09 6.89
CA ALA A 59 5.80 2.89 7.58
C ALA A 59 6.92 3.41 6.69
N VAL A 60 7.73 4.31 7.23
CA VAL A 60 8.91 4.83 6.54
C VAL A 60 10.12 4.03 7.02
N CYS A 61 10.86 3.47 6.09
CA CYS A 61 11.91 2.49 6.36
C CYS A 61 13.21 2.85 5.64
N ARG A 62 14.31 2.26 6.13
CA ARG A 62 15.61 2.29 5.45
C ARG A 62 16.17 0.88 5.41
N SER A 63 16.57 0.43 4.23
CA SER A 63 17.17 -0.90 4.06
C SER A 63 18.60 -0.92 4.58
N LYS A 64 19.18 -2.13 4.69
CA LYS A 64 20.59 -2.30 5.08
C LYS A 64 21.53 -1.54 4.14
N GLU A 65 21.19 -1.45 2.85
CA GLU A 65 21.97 -0.73 1.85
C GLU A 65 21.75 0.77 1.90
N GLY A 66 20.91 1.24 2.82
CA GLY A 66 20.61 2.65 2.97
C GLY A 66 19.49 3.17 2.08
N LEU A 67 18.76 2.29 1.40
CA LEU A 67 17.64 2.69 0.56
C LEU A 67 16.45 3.15 1.43
N TYR A 68 16.05 4.39 1.21
CA TYR A 68 14.97 5.03 1.94
C TYR A 68 13.67 4.87 1.16
N HIS A 69 12.63 4.37 1.83
CA HIS A 69 11.35 4.10 1.16
C HIS A 69 10.21 4.06 2.18
N ALA A 70 8.99 4.07 1.67
CA ALA A 70 7.80 3.93 2.52
C ALA A 70 6.94 2.76 2.04
N HIS A 71 6.36 2.05 2.99
CA HIS A 71 5.35 1.03 2.73
C HIS A 71 4.00 1.59 3.15
N LEU A 72 3.01 1.47 2.28
CA LEU A 72 1.66 1.95 2.53
C LEU A 72 0.67 0.80 2.46
N ALA A 73 -0.18 0.71 3.47
CA ALA A 73 -1.37 -0.13 3.44
C ALA A 73 -2.56 0.79 3.23
N LEU A 74 -3.26 0.64 2.11
CA LEU A 74 -4.28 1.58 1.66
C LEU A 74 -5.65 0.91 1.61
N TYR A 75 -6.65 1.59 2.14
CA TYR A 75 -8.03 1.11 2.14
C TYR A 75 -8.96 2.16 1.54
N SER A 76 -9.84 1.72 0.64
CA SER A 76 -10.86 2.57 0.03
C SER A 76 -12.25 2.02 0.34
N GLY A 77 -13.21 2.92 0.59
CA GLY A 77 -14.59 2.55 0.85
C GLY A 77 -15.33 1.96 -0.36
N ASN A 78 -14.76 2.13 -1.55
CA ASN A 78 -15.25 1.48 -2.77
C ASN A 78 -14.10 0.84 -3.53
N THR A 79 -14.41 0.05 -4.56
CA THR A 79 -13.38 -0.51 -5.41
C THR A 79 -12.72 0.57 -6.27
N THR A 80 -11.41 0.44 -6.44
CA THR A 80 -10.64 1.24 -7.40
C THR A 80 -9.63 0.33 -8.09
N THR A 81 -8.97 0.82 -9.13
CA THR A 81 -8.01 0.00 -9.87
C THR A 81 -6.60 0.16 -9.34
N LEU A 82 -5.82 -0.89 -9.48
CA LEU A 82 -4.40 -0.89 -9.12
C LEU A 82 -3.65 0.24 -9.85
N GLY A 83 -3.95 0.43 -11.14
CA GLY A 83 -3.32 1.48 -11.93
C GLY A 83 -3.61 2.89 -11.41
N ASN A 84 -4.85 3.14 -10.95
CA ASN A 84 -5.20 4.42 -10.36
C ASN A 84 -4.42 4.68 -9.07
N VAL A 85 -4.30 3.65 -8.23
CA VAL A 85 -3.55 3.76 -6.98
C VAL A 85 -2.06 4.02 -7.26
N ALA A 86 -1.47 3.24 -8.16
CA ALA A 86 -0.07 3.42 -8.53
C ALA A 86 0.21 4.85 -9.02
N LYS A 87 -0.66 5.40 -9.87
CA LYS A 87 -0.50 6.77 -10.39
C LYS A 87 -0.58 7.83 -9.31
N LEU A 88 -1.45 7.64 -8.32
CA LEU A 88 -1.56 8.57 -7.19
C LEU A 88 -0.23 8.72 -6.44
N PHE A 89 0.60 7.69 -6.46
CA PHE A 89 1.86 7.65 -5.72
C PHE A 89 3.08 7.74 -6.64
N GLY A 90 2.94 8.34 -7.81
CA GLY A 90 4.07 8.60 -8.70
C GLY A 90 4.57 7.35 -9.42
N ASP A 91 3.66 6.49 -9.86
CA ASP A 91 3.92 5.21 -10.51
C ASP A 91 4.65 4.22 -9.59
N ALA A 92 4.30 4.23 -8.33
CA ALA A 92 4.88 3.34 -7.31
C ALA A 92 4.41 1.90 -7.51
N HIS A 93 5.26 0.97 -7.09
CA HIS A 93 4.90 -0.46 -7.08
C HIS A 93 3.71 -0.69 -6.16
N THR A 94 2.65 -1.28 -6.70
CA THR A 94 1.39 -1.48 -5.99
C THR A 94 0.88 -2.89 -6.21
N GLU A 95 0.41 -3.51 -5.13
CA GLU A 95 -0.19 -4.84 -5.15
C GLU A 95 -1.48 -4.81 -4.34
N PRO A 96 -2.48 -5.67 -4.66
CA PRO A 96 -3.64 -5.79 -3.79
C PRO A 96 -3.26 -6.46 -2.48
N GLN A 97 -3.96 -6.12 -1.39
CA GLN A 97 -3.79 -6.83 -0.13
C GLN A 97 -4.43 -8.21 -0.24
N LEU A 98 -3.64 -9.26 -0.09
CA LEU A 98 -4.11 -10.65 -0.15
C LEU A 98 -4.06 -11.35 1.22
N GLY A 99 -3.37 -10.77 2.19
CA GLY A 99 -3.27 -11.30 3.54
C GLY A 99 -4.26 -10.65 4.50
N GLY A 100 -4.43 -11.26 5.68
CA GLY A 100 -5.26 -10.72 6.73
C GLY A 100 -4.61 -9.53 7.44
N LYS A 101 -5.37 -8.92 8.34
CA LYS A 101 -4.93 -7.75 9.11
C LYS A 101 -3.61 -7.97 9.84
N LYS A 102 -3.47 -9.11 10.53
CA LYS A 102 -2.26 -9.40 11.30
C LYS A 102 -1.04 -9.50 10.40
N ALA A 103 -1.14 -10.23 9.29
CA ALA A 103 -0.04 -10.39 8.35
C ALA A 103 0.40 -9.04 7.78
N LEU A 104 -0.54 -8.18 7.44
CA LEU A 104 -0.24 -6.86 6.89
C LEU A 104 0.38 -5.95 7.96
N SER A 105 -0.14 -5.97 9.18
CA SER A 105 0.44 -5.20 10.28
C SER A 105 1.88 -5.63 10.57
N ASP A 106 2.14 -6.94 10.59
CA ASP A 106 3.49 -7.47 10.81
C ASP A 106 4.43 -7.08 9.68
N TYR A 107 3.94 -7.10 8.44
CA TYR A 107 4.72 -6.65 7.27
C TYR A 107 5.09 -5.17 7.38
N ILE A 108 4.14 -4.32 7.70
CA ILE A 108 4.36 -2.88 7.81
C ILE A 108 5.34 -2.57 8.94
N GLU A 109 5.21 -3.26 10.08
CA GLU A 109 6.08 -3.06 11.23
C GLU A 109 7.39 -3.85 11.15
N LYS A 110 7.56 -4.65 10.09
CA LYS A 110 8.74 -5.50 9.89
C LYS A 110 8.98 -6.49 11.03
N LYS A 111 7.89 -7.04 11.56
CA LYS A 111 7.95 -8.15 12.52
C LYS A 111 8.21 -9.47 11.79
N PRO A 112 8.66 -10.53 12.51
CA PRO A 112 8.87 -11.83 11.86
C PRO A 112 7.63 -12.31 11.10
N PRO A 113 7.77 -12.87 9.89
CA PRO A 113 9.03 -13.19 9.19
C PRO A 113 9.62 -12.06 8.36
N TYR A 114 9.07 -10.85 8.42
CA TYR A 114 9.43 -9.73 7.54
C TYR A 114 10.68 -8.96 7.99
N ASP A 115 11.23 -9.30 9.14
CA ASP A 115 12.44 -8.68 9.68
C ASP A 115 13.72 -9.23 9.06
N GLU A 116 13.63 -10.29 8.24
CA GLU A 116 14.80 -10.96 7.64
C GLU A 116 15.62 -10.03 6.74
N LYS A 117 14.99 -9.03 6.13
CA LYS A 117 15.69 -8.07 5.27
C LYS A 117 16.50 -7.05 6.05
N GLY A 118 16.35 -6.98 7.36
CA GLY A 118 17.10 -6.05 8.19
C GLY A 118 16.77 -4.59 7.93
N GLU A 119 15.54 -4.28 7.52
CA GLU A 119 15.11 -2.91 7.34
C GLU A 119 14.85 -2.24 8.69
N ASP A 120 15.26 -0.98 8.82
CA ASP A 120 14.94 -0.16 9.97
C ASP A 120 13.62 0.57 9.74
N VAL A 121 12.68 0.43 10.66
CA VAL A 121 11.43 1.19 10.64
C VAL A 121 11.69 2.52 11.37
N LEU A 122 11.68 3.61 10.62
CA LEU A 122 11.98 4.95 11.14
C LEU A 122 10.75 5.63 11.74
N TYR A 123 9.57 5.35 11.18
CA TYR A 123 8.31 5.91 11.64
C TYR A 123 7.17 5.08 11.10
N VAL A 124 6.14 4.86 11.91
CA VAL A 124 4.92 4.16 11.49
C VAL A 124 3.70 4.86 12.08
N THR A 125 2.63 4.93 11.29
CA THR A 125 1.37 5.55 11.73
C THR A 125 0.20 4.90 11.00
N GLY A 126 -0.99 4.98 11.60
CA GLY A 126 -2.23 4.55 10.98
C GLY A 126 -2.52 3.07 11.05
N LEU A 127 -1.80 2.31 11.87
CA LEU A 127 -2.00 0.85 11.98
C LEU A 127 -3.44 0.48 12.33
N GLU A 128 -4.13 1.34 13.06
CA GLU A 128 -5.54 1.14 13.42
C GLU A 128 -6.48 1.12 12.21
N ASN A 129 -6.02 1.63 11.07
CA ASN A 129 -6.81 1.68 9.84
C ASN A 129 -6.73 0.38 9.02
N ILE A 130 -5.81 -0.51 9.37
CA ILE A 130 -5.63 -1.76 8.61
C ILE A 130 -6.84 -2.67 8.86
N LYS A 131 -7.39 -3.22 7.78
CA LYS A 131 -8.59 -4.05 7.81
C LYS A 131 -8.30 -5.45 7.28
N ASP A 132 -9.11 -6.40 7.73
CA ASP A 132 -9.05 -7.76 7.20
C ASP A 132 -9.53 -7.78 5.76
N TYR A 133 -8.85 -8.61 4.96
CA TYR A 133 -9.17 -8.77 3.55
C TYR A 133 -10.42 -9.62 3.34
N SER A 134 -10.58 -10.68 4.13
CA SER A 134 -11.57 -11.73 3.86
C SER A 134 -13.01 -11.28 4.07
N GLY A 135 -13.90 -11.86 3.27
CA GLY A 135 -15.36 -11.81 3.51
C GLY A 135 -16.08 -10.60 2.96
N ASN A 136 -15.44 -9.71 2.22
CA ASN A 136 -16.14 -8.60 1.60
C ASN A 136 -16.47 -8.89 0.14
N ARG A 137 -17.39 -8.10 -0.42
CA ARG A 137 -17.89 -8.32 -1.76
C ARG A 137 -16.84 -8.13 -2.85
N SER A 138 -15.93 -7.19 -2.68
CA SER A 138 -14.90 -6.96 -3.68
C SER A 138 -13.91 -8.11 -3.77
N ASP A 139 -13.69 -8.85 -2.68
CA ASP A 139 -12.88 -10.05 -2.71
C ASP A 139 -13.51 -11.12 -3.61
N LEU A 140 -14.84 -11.30 -3.50
CA LEU A 140 -15.57 -12.25 -4.34
C LEU A 140 -15.51 -11.84 -5.81
N GLU A 141 -15.66 -10.56 -6.10
CA GLU A 141 -15.57 -10.05 -7.46
C GLU A 141 -14.20 -10.29 -8.06
N ASN A 142 -13.14 -10.08 -7.28
CA ASN A 142 -11.77 -10.31 -7.73
C ASN A 142 -11.45 -11.78 -7.91
N ILE A 143 -11.95 -12.64 -7.04
CA ILE A 143 -11.81 -14.10 -7.20
C ILE A 143 -12.44 -14.52 -8.50
N LYS A 144 -13.65 -14.03 -8.81
CA LYS A 144 -14.34 -14.34 -10.05
C LYS A 144 -13.53 -13.87 -11.27
N ALA A 145 -12.98 -12.66 -11.21
CA ALA A 145 -12.17 -12.14 -12.30
C ALA A 145 -10.90 -12.97 -12.51
N LEU A 146 -10.26 -13.42 -11.42
CA LEU A 146 -9.08 -14.28 -11.50
C LEU A 146 -9.40 -15.63 -12.11
N LEU A 147 -10.58 -16.20 -11.78
CA LEU A 147 -11.04 -17.46 -12.39
C LEU A 147 -11.24 -17.30 -13.89
N ASP A 148 -11.80 -16.18 -14.32
CA ASP A 148 -11.99 -15.89 -15.74
C ASP A 148 -10.65 -15.75 -16.48
N GLU A 149 -9.58 -15.39 -15.76
CA GLU A 149 -8.22 -15.30 -16.31
C GLU A 149 -7.46 -16.64 -16.21
N GLY A 150 -8.08 -17.68 -15.65
CA GLY A 150 -7.46 -19.00 -15.53
C GLY A 150 -6.83 -19.31 -14.19
N TYR A 151 -7.04 -18.49 -13.19
CA TYR A 151 -6.58 -18.76 -11.82
C TYR A 151 -7.56 -19.66 -11.09
N THR A 152 -7.04 -20.39 -10.08
CA THR A 152 -7.88 -21.14 -9.17
C THR A 152 -7.76 -20.57 -7.76
N PRO A 153 -8.90 -20.43 -7.02
CA PRO A 153 -8.89 -19.68 -5.76
C PRO A 153 -8.19 -20.38 -4.60
N ASP A 154 -7.93 -21.66 -4.70
CA ASP A 154 -7.31 -22.46 -3.65
C ASP A 154 -5.80 -22.64 -3.83
N GLU A 155 -5.24 -21.96 -4.75
CA GLU A 155 -3.78 -21.99 -5.00
C GLU A 155 -3.01 -20.84 -4.32
#